data_05711a33c7e45829a5f6a89c9954adf2
#
_entry.id   05711a33c7e45829a5f6a89c9954adf2
#
_cell.length_a   1.000
_cell.length_b   1.000
_cell.length_c   1.000
_cell.angle_alpha   90.00
_cell.angle_beta   90.00
_cell.angle_gamma   90.00
#
_symmetry.space_group_name_H-M   'P 1'
#
loop_
_entity.id
_entity.type
_entity.pdbx_description
1 polymer ?
#
loop_
_entity_poly.entity_id
_entity_poly.type
_entity_poly.pdbx_seq_one_letter_code
_entity_poly.pdbx_strand_id
1 'polypeptide(L)'
;MDVFSSLMDGFATALTPMNLLYAVIGVILGSAVGVLPGLGPAMTIALLLPVTYVLEPTSAFIMFAGIYYGGMYGGSTTSILLNTPGESSSVVTAIEGNKMAKAGRAAQALATAAIGSFVAGTIGTALLAVFAPIVVEFAVSLGSPSYFAIMVLALVAVTAVLGSSRLRGFASLGLGLAIGLVGMDSVTGQRRLTFGQPLLADGLDIVVVAVAIFAVGEALWVAAHMRRTPLQVIPVGRPWMGKQDWKRSWKPWLRGTAFGFPFGALPAGGAEIPTFLSYVTEKRLSKHPEEFGKGAIEGVAGPEAANNAAAAGTMTPLLALGLPTNATAAVMLAAFVQFGIQPGPLLFANEGPLVWALIASLFIGNFLLLLINLPLAPMWAKILQLPRPYLYAGILFFATLGAYSVNLQAFDLVLLLVLGALGFMMRRFGLPVLPLILGVILGPRIEGQLRKSLQLSAGDPAGLLGEPIAVSIYVILAIILVWPLIFKLVRRNRPALAGPAMATETAPAAPSGSSAHADLPVDPDGATRSGSSVPADHSVRPGSPAHPGNSAHPDKKETP
;
A
#
# COMPACT_ATOMS: atom_id res chain seq x y z
N MET A 1 33.71 -0.37 3.43
CA MET A 1 33.24 0.90 4.03
C MET A 1 33.00 0.68 5.50
N ASP A 2 33.46 1.60 6.34
CA ASP A 2 33.06 1.58 7.74
C ASP A 2 31.60 2.06 7.84
N VAL A 3 30.70 1.12 8.09
CA VAL A 3 29.26 1.36 8.15
C VAL A 3 28.92 2.41 9.21
N PHE A 4 29.65 2.38 10.34
CA PHE A 4 29.36 3.28 11.44
C PHE A 4 29.75 4.73 11.11
N SER A 5 30.94 4.97 10.55
CA SER A 5 31.37 6.32 10.16
C SER A 5 30.47 6.89 9.07
N SER A 6 30.17 6.08 8.03
CA SER A 6 29.26 6.51 6.94
C SER A 6 27.85 6.84 7.45
N LEU A 7 27.34 6.09 8.42
CA LEU A 7 26.05 6.37 9.04
C LEU A 7 26.09 7.67 9.86
N MET A 8 27.20 7.95 10.57
CA MET A 8 27.36 9.22 11.32
C MET A 8 27.41 10.42 10.39
N ASP A 9 28.12 10.32 9.26
CA ASP A 9 28.12 11.36 8.21
C ASP A 9 26.71 11.55 7.62
N GLY A 10 25.98 10.44 7.43
CA GLY A 10 24.58 10.45 7.04
C GLY A 10 23.69 11.20 8.04
N PHE A 11 23.90 10.97 9.36
CA PHE A 11 23.19 11.73 10.40
C PHE A 11 23.57 13.22 10.39
N ALA A 12 24.84 13.57 10.20
CA ALA A 12 25.26 14.96 10.11
C ALA A 12 24.54 15.68 8.94
N THR A 13 24.41 15.00 7.80
CA THR A 13 23.68 15.53 6.63
C THR A 13 22.17 15.60 6.88
N ALA A 14 21.55 14.53 7.42
CA ALA A 14 20.11 14.48 7.63
C ALA A 14 19.61 15.43 8.74
N LEU A 15 20.46 15.78 9.70
CA LEU A 15 20.15 16.70 10.81
C LEU A 15 20.37 18.17 10.44
N THR A 16 20.84 18.51 9.22
CA THR A 16 20.86 19.90 8.79
C THR A 16 19.45 20.51 8.86
N PRO A 17 19.31 21.80 9.18
CA PRO A 17 17.99 22.41 9.41
C PRO A 17 17.03 22.20 8.24
N MET A 18 17.53 22.27 7.00
CA MET A 18 16.70 22.11 5.80
C MET A 18 16.25 20.65 5.63
N ASN A 19 17.16 19.67 5.78
CA ASN A 19 16.83 18.25 5.67
C ASN A 19 15.89 17.80 6.79
N LEU A 20 16.09 18.32 8.01
CA LEU A 20 15.19 18.06 9.13
C LEU A 20 13.78 18.64 8.87
N LEU A 21 13.71 19.84 8.27
CA LEU A 21 12.43 20.42 7.86
C LEU A 21 11.70 19.51 6.85
N TYR A 22 12.41 19.02 5.82
CA TYR A 22 11.82 18.12 4.84
C TYR A 22 11.46 16.76 5.44
N ALA A 23 12.22 16.25 6.40
CA ALA A 23 11.85 15.04 7.15
C ALA A 23 10.52 15.25 7.90
N VAL A 24 10.37 16.39 8.61
CA VAL A 24 9.12 16.73 9.33
C VAL A 24 7.95 16.88 8.36
N ILE A 25 8.13 17.61 7.26
CA ILE A 25 7.10 17.77 6.21
C ILE A 25 6.71 16.40 5.66
N GLY A 26 7.69 15.54 5.33
CA GLY A 26 7.46 14.20 4.82
C GLY A 26 6.64 13.34 5.78
N VAL A 27 7.02 13.32 7.07
CA VAL A 27 6.30 12.57 8.11
C VAL A 27 4.87 13.06 8.29
N ILE A 28 4.66 14.38 8.31
CA ILE A 28 3.31 14.96 8.46
C ILE A 28 2.45 14.63 7.25
N LEU A 29 2.96 14.86 6.03
CA LEU A 29 2.23 14.57 4.80
C LEU A 29 1.94 13.07 4.66
N GLY A 30 2.94 12.22 4.92
CA GLY A 30 2.77 10.78 4.91
C GLY A 30 1.70 10.31 5.89
N SER A 31 1.76 10.78 7.14
CA SER A 31 0.75 10.46 8.17
C SER A 31 -0.64 10.96 7.79
N ALA A 32 -0.75 12.20 7.31
CA ALA A 32 -2.02 12.78 6.89
C ALA A 32 -2.67 12.00 5.73
N VAL A 33 -1.86 11.64 4.72
CA VAL A 33 -2.36 10.90 3.56
C VAL A 33 -2.64 9.44 3.91
N GLY A 34 -1.77 8.79 4.68
CA GLY A 34 -1.99 7.42 5.14
C GLY A 34 -3.27 7.23 5.96
N VAL A 35 -3.67 8.27 6.70
CA VAL A 35 -4.97 8.27 7.42
C VAL A 35 -6.15 8.31 6.45
N LEU A 36 -6.00 8.78 5.23
CA LEU A 36 -7.10 8.90 4.26
C LEU A 36 -7.27 7.59 3.47
N PRO A 37 -8.43 6.91 3.56
CA PRO A 37 -8.63 5.62 2.90
C PRO A 37 -8.47 5.72 1.38
N GLY A 38 -7.63 4.84 0.82
CA GLY A 38 -7.37 4.78 -0.62
C GLY A 38 -6.25 5.72 -1.09
N LEU A 39 -5.61 6.48 -0.18
CA LEU A 39 -4.45 7.28 -0.47
C LEU A 39 -3.23 6.65 0.21
N GLY A 40 -2.33 6.10 -0.58
CA GLY A 40 -1.11 5.49 -0.08
C GLY A 40 0.13 6.37 -0.28
N PRO A 41 1.27 6.02 0.34
CA PRO A 41 2.52 6.75 0.16
C PRO A 41 2.99 6.76 -1.29
N ALA A 42 2.75 5.70 -2.08
CA ALA A 42 3.08 5.66 -3.49
C ALA A 42 2.43 6.80 -4.28
N MET A 43 1.13 7.01 -4.08
CA MET A 43 0.39 8.10 -4.71
C MET A 43 0.91 9.47 -4.26
N THR A 44 1.21 9.62 -2.98
CA THR A 44 1.69 10.87 -2.41
C THR A 44 3.06 11.26 -2.97
N ILE A 45 3.99 10.30 -3.02
CA ILE A 45 5.32 10.53 -3.60
C ILE A 45 5.17 10.86 -5.10
N ALA A 46 4.36 10.10 -5.85
CA ALA A 46 4.13 10.36 -7.27
C ALA A 46 3.61 11.79 -7.50
N LEU A 47 2.63 12.23 -6.70
CA LEU A 47 2.04 13.56 -6.82
C LEU A 47 3.04 14.69 -6.50
N LEU A 48 3.93 14.46 -5.54
CA LEU A 48 4.92 15.45 -5.10
C LEU A 48 6.21 15.43 -5.93
N LEU A 49 6.45 14.33 -6.64
CA LEU A 49 7.69 14.15 -7.41
C LEU A 49 7.99 15.32 -8.36
N PRO A 50 7.04 15.83 -9.18
CA PRO A 50 7.29 16.97 -10.03
C PRO A 50 7.65 18.24 -9.25
N VAL A 51 7.02 18.44 -8.09
CA VAL A 51 7.25 19.64 -7.24
C VAL A 51 8.61 19.56 -6.55
N THR A 52 9.05 18.37 -6.21
CA THR A 52 10.33 18.14 -5.50
C THR A 52 11.54 18.18 -6.41
N TYR A 53 11.36 18.20 -7.72
CA TYR A 53 12.47 18.25 -8.67
C TYR A 53 13.33 19.52 -8.54
N VAL A 54 12.77 20.61 -8.00
CA VAL A 54 13.50 21.85 -7.70
C VAL A 54 14.34 21.76 -6.42
N LEU A 55 14.18 20.69 -5.65
CA LEU A 55 14.93 20.47 -4.41
C LEU A 55 16.25 19.76 -4.71
N GLU A 56 17.18 19.90 -3.76
CA GLU A 56 18.35 19.02 -3.75
C GLU A 56 17.91 17.55 -3.60
N PRO A 57 18.52 16.61 -4.37
CA PRO A 57 18.13 15.21 -4.35
C PRO A 57 18.06 14.60 -2.93
N THR A 58 19.07 14.88 -2.09
CA THR A 58 19.11 14.40 -0.71
C THR A 58 17.89 14.84 0.10
N SER A 59 17.52 16.11 0.01
CA SER A 59 16.35 16.68 0.69
C SER A 59 15.04 16.06 0.20
N ALA A 60 14.92 15.86 -1.12
CA ALA A 60 13.74 15.22 -1.72
C ALA A 60 13.58 13.78 -1.23
N PHE A 61 14.66 12.98 -1.23
CA PHE A 61 14.61 11.59 -0.76
C PHE A 61 14.37 11.46 0.73
N ILE A 62 14.90 12.38 1.55
CA ILE A 62 14.58 12.46 2.99
C ILE A 62 13.07 12.70 3.18
N MET A 63 12.49 13.61 2.41
CA MET A 63 11.05 13.86 2.46
C MET A 63 10.24 12.63 2.00
N PHE A 64 10.65 11.95 0.93
CA PHE A 64 9.98 10.73 0.45
C PHE A 64 10.06 9.59 1.46
N ALA A 65 11.19 9.43 2.15
CA ALA A 65 11.34 8.47 3.24
C ALA A 65 10.36 8.75 4.38
N GLY A 66 10.21 10.04 4.76
CA GLY A 66 9.23 10.48 5.74
C GLY A 66 7.79 10.20 5.30
N ILE A 67 7.45 10.46 4.01
CA ILE A 67 6.14 10.13 3.43
C ILE A 67 5.89 8.63 3.46
N TYR A 68 6.88 7.82 3.11
CA TYR A 68 6.74 6.37 3.10
C TYR A 68 6.42 5.84 4.49
N TYR A 69 7.23 6.14 5.47
CA TYR A 69 7.02 5.66 6.83
C TYR A 69 5.77 6.27 7.48
N GLY A 70 5.50 7.55 7.21
CA GLY A 70 4.29 8.23 7.66
C GLY A 70 3.02 7.58 7.11
N GLY A 71 3.02 7.22 5.83
CA GLY A 71 1.89 6.55 5.18
C GLY A 71 1.61 5.16 5.75
N MET A 72 2.66 4.38 6.02
CA MET A 72 2.54 3.05 6.63
C MET A 72 1.85 3.12 8.00
N TYR A 73 2.22 4.10 8.83
CA TYR A 73 1.57 4.32 10.11
C TYR A 73 0.15 4.88 9.97
N GLY A 74 -0.07 5.85 9.07
CA GLY A 74 -1.39 6.48 8.87
C GLY A 74 -2.48 5.47 8.53
N GLY A 75 -2.14 4.45 7.73
CA GLY A 75 -3.04 3.35 7.36
C GLY A 75 -3.58 2.56 8.55
N SER A 76 -2.80 2.41 9.60
CA SER A 76 -3.22 1.75 10.85
C SER A 76 -4.29 2.53 11.59
N THR A 77 -4.18 3.85 11.62
CA THR A 77 -5.18 4.72 12.26
C THR A 77 -6.56 4.53 11.63
N THR A 78 -6.62 4.50 10.30
CA THR A 78 -7.87 4.28 9.55
C THR A 78 -8.42 2.87 9.77
N SER A 79 -7.56 1.87 9.76
CA SER A 79 -7.91 0.47 10.04
C SER A 79 -8.53 0.31 11.42
N ILE A 80 -7.96 0.94 12.43
CA ILE A 80 -8.43 0.88 13.81
C ILE A 80 -9.75 1.66 13.99
N LEU A 81 -9.82 2.90 13.50
CA LEU A 81 -10.94 3.80 13.79
C LEU A 81 -12.16 3.62 12.88
N LEU A 82 -11.96 3.20 11.63
CA LEU A 82 -13.02 3.10 10.62
C LEU A 82 -13.27 1.67 10.11
N ASN A 83 -12.46 0.69 10.48
CA ASN A 83 -12.47 -0.65 9.88
C ASN A 83 -12.29 -0.61 8.34
N THR A 84 -11.59 0.39 7.86
CA THR A 84 -11.27 0.57 6.44
C THR A 84 -9.76 0.69 6.34
N PRO A 85 -9.07 -0.31 5.78
CA PRO A 85 -7.63 -0.24 5.70
C PRO A 85 -7.18 0.94 4.83
N GLY A 86 -6.23 1.74 5.31
CA GLY A 86 -5.60 2.81 4.55
C GLY A 86 -4.71 2.25 3.45
N GLU A 87 -4.02 1.15 3.78
CA GLU A 87 -3.19 0.35 2.87
C GLU A 87 -3.52 -1.14 2.97
N SER A 88 -3.13 -1.91 1.94
CA SER A 88 -3.35 -3.36 1.88
C SER A 88 -2.71 -4.12 3.04
N SER A 89 -1.56 -3.67 3.51
CA SER A 89 -0.85 -4.25 4.65
C SER A 89 -1.56 -4.04 5.99
N SER A 90 -2.34 -2.96 6.14
CA SER A 90 -3.07 -2.62 7.36
C SER A 90 -4.43 -3.34 7.51
N VAL A 91 -4.82 -4.16 6.53
CA VAL A 91 -6.03 -5.01 6.60
C VAL A 91 -6.04 -5.88 7.85
N VAL A 92 -4.90 -6.47 8.18
CA VAL A 92 -4.76 -7.37 9.32
C VAL A 92 -4.95 -6.63 10.65
N THR A 93 -4.44 -5.41 10.74
CA THR A 93 -4.62 -4.54 11.90
C THR A 93 -6.10 -4.21 12.15
N ALA A 94 -6.90 -4.08 11.08
CA ALA A 94 -8.33 -3.84 11.21
C ALA A 94 -9.08 -4.98 11.91
N ILE A 95 -8.60 -6.24 11.80
CA ILE A 95 -9.26 -7.42 12.36
C ILE A 95 -9.43 -7.30 13.88
N GLU A 96 -8.38 -6.88 14.58
CA GLU A 96 -8.40 -6.73 16.04
C GLU A 96 -8.52 -5.27 16.46
N GLY A 97 -7.81 -4.36 15.79
CA GLY A 97 -7.74 -2.95 16.16
C GLY A 97 -9.10 -2.26 16.18
N ASN A 98 -9.95 -2.52 15.18
CA ASN A 98 -11.31 -1.96 15.16
C ASN A 98 -12.20 -2.53 16.27
N LYS A 99 -12.03 -3.80 16.62
CA LYS A 99 -12.76 -4.41 17.74
C LYS A 99 -12.30 -3.87 19.08
N MET A 100 -11.00 -3.63 19.26
CA MET A 100 -10.47 -2.90 20.42
C MET A 100 -11.08 -1.50 20.50
N ALA A 101 -11.11 -0.77 19.38
CA ALA A 101 -11.67 0.57 19.33
C ALA A 101 -13.16 0.60 19.70
N LYS A 102 -13.97 -0.31 19.17
CA LYS A 102 -15.39 -0.47 19.53
C LYS A 102 -15.61 -0.87 20.98
N ALA A 103 -14.65 -1.57 21.59
CA ALA A 103 -14.67 -1.90 23.02
C ALA A 103 -14.13 -0.75 23.92
N GLY A 104 -13.97 0.48 23.39
CA GLY A 104 -13.46 1.64 24.12
C GLY A 104 -11.95 1.67 24.31
N ARG A 105 -11.20 0.80 23.63
CA ARG A 105 -9.74 0.68 23.71
C ARG A 105 -9.03 1.21 22.46
N ALA A 106 -9.61 2.21 21.77
CA ALA A 106 -9.03 2.83 20.60
C ALA A 106 -7.64 3.44 20.88
N ALA A 107 -7.51 4.10 22.03
CA ALA A 107 -6.26 4.71 22.47
C ALA A 107 -5.13 3.68 22.64
N GLN A 108 -5.41 2.52 23.23
CA GLN A 108 -4.44 1.44 23.41
C GLN A 108 -4.04 0.79 22.07
N ALA A 109 -5.01 0.60 21.17
CA ALA A 109 -4.75 0.06 19.84
C ALA A 109 -3.84 1.00 19.02
N LEU A 110 -4.09 2.31 19.05
CA LEU A 110 -3.26 3.31 18.37
C LEU A 110 -1.87 3.43 19.01
N ALA A 111 -1.79 3.36 20.35
CA ALA A 111 -0.51 3.44 21.05
C ALA A 111 0.36 2.21 20.78
N THR A 112 -0.20 0.98 20.80
CA THR A 112 0.57 -0.23 20.48
C THR A 112 1.01 -0.26 19.02
N ALA A 113 0.20 0.27 18.09
CA ALA A 113 0.56 0.43 16.70
C ALA A 113 1.74 1.42 16.56
N ALA A 114 1.65 2.62 17.15
CA ALA A 114 2.68 3.65 17.06
C ALA A 114 4.02 3.20 17.63
N ILE A 115 4.00 2.64 18.84
CA ILE A 115 5.23 2.19 19.51
C ILE A 115 5.82 0.98 18.79
N GLY A 116 4.98 0.05 18.35
CA GLY A 116 5.40 -1.12 17.58
C GLY A 116 6.04 -0.74 16.24
N SER A 117 5.45 0.23 15.54
CA SER A 117 5.99 0.79 14.30
C SER A 117 7.34 1.45 14.51
N PHE A 118 7.49 2.23 15.60
CA PHE A 118 8.77 2.85 15.97
C PHE A 118 9.85 1.80 16.28
N VAL A 119 9.54 0.80 17.09
CA VAL A 119 10.49 -0.28 17.44
C VAL A 119 10.90 -1.04 16.18
N ALA A 120 9.93 -1.45 15.39
CA ALA A 120 10.16 -2.26 14.19
C ALA A 120 10.87 -1.46 13.09
N GLY A 121 10.47 -0.22 12.86
CA GLY A 121 11.12 0.67 11.91
C GLY A 121 12.56 0.98 12.28
N THR A 122 12.84 1.19 13.57
CA THR A 122 14.20 1.44 14.07
C THR A 122 15.10 0.21 13.92
N ILE A 123 14.61 -0.98 14.33
CA ILE A 123 15.37 -2.23 14.15
C ILE A 123 15.52 -2.53 12.66
N GLY A 124 14.46 -2.38 11.86
CA GLY A 124 14.50 -2.59 10.42
C GLY A 124 15.49 -1.67 9.71
N THR A 125 15.54 -0.38 10.10
CA THR A 125 16.53 0.57 9.55
C THR A 125 17.96 0.22 9.97
N ALA A 126 18.17 -0.26 11.20
CA ALA A 126 19.47 -0.76 11.63
C ALA A 126 19.91 -1.99 10.81
N LEU A 127 18.97 -2.91 10.56
CA LEU A 127 19.22 -4.05 9.67
C LEU A 127 19.51 -3.59 8.24
N LEU A 128 18.78 -2.60 7.72
CA LEU A 128 19.05 -2.00 6.41
C LEU A 128 20.48 -1.45 6.33
N ALA A 129 20.91 -0.67 7.33
CA ALA A 129 22.26 -0.09 7.36
C ALA A 129 23.36 -1.16 7.33
N VAL A 130 23.13 -2.33 7.94
CA VAL A 130 24.08 -3.43 7.96
C VAL A 130 23.99 -4.30 6.70
N PHE A 131 22.79 -4.63 6.26
CA PHE A 131 22.59 -5.59 5.17
C PHE A 131 22.72 -4.97 3.79
N ALA A 132 22.37 -3.68 3.59
CA ALA A 132 22.43 -3.07 2.27
C ALA A 132 23.87 -3.08 1.68
N PRO A 133 24.95 -2.71 2.42
CA PRO A 133 26.31 -2.83 1.92
C PRO A 133 26.73 -4.26 1.55
N ILE A 134 26.29 -5.25 2.34
CA ILE A 134 26.58 -6.68 2.08
C ILE A 134 25.90 -7.12 0.76
N VAL A 135 24.65 -6.71 0.55
CA VAL A 135 23.92 -7.02 -0.68
C VAL A 135 24.55 -6.30 -1.88
N VAL A 136 25.03 -5.06 -1.69
CA VAL A 136 25.75 -4.31 -2.73
C VAL A 136 27.04 -5.01 -3.13
N GLU A 137 27.86 -5.45 -2.15
CA GLU A 137 29.11 -6.16 -2.43
C GLU A 137 28.85 -7.45 -3.23
N PHE A 138 27.82 -8.21 -2.82
CA PHE A 138 27.36 -9.36 -3.59
C PHE A 138 26.87 -8.94 -4.98
N ALA A 139 26.08 -7.87 -5.10
CA ALA A 139 25.53 -7.41 -6.37
C ALA A 139 26.63 -6.96 -7.36
N VAL A 140 27.68 -6.29 -6.90
CA VAL A 140 28.82 -5.89 -7.76
C VAL A 140 29.53 -7.11 -8.36
N SER A 141 29.53 -8.25 -7.66
CA SER A 141 30.14 -9.48 -8.17
C SER A 141 29.32 -10.18 -9.27
N LEU A 142 28.09 -9.73 -9.53
CA LEU A 142 27.19 -10.33 -10.53
C LEU A 142 27.50 -9.82 -11.94
N GLY A 143 27.57 -10.70 -12.91
CA GLY A 143 27.62 -10.33 -14.32
C GLY A 143 26.24 -10.03 -14.92
N SER A 144 26.23 -9.59 -16.16
CA SER A 144 24.99 -9.23 -16.88
C SER A 144 23.98 -10.39 -16.99
N PRO A 145 24.38 -11.67 -17.19
CA PRO A 145 23.45 -12.79 -17.20
C PRO A 145 22.70 -12.97 -15.87
N SER A 146 23.42 -12.87 -14.74
CA SER A 146 22.81 -12.96 -13.41
C SER A 146 21.90 -11.79 -13.11
N TYR A 147 22.28 -10.56 -13.50
CA TYR A 147 21.41 -9.38 -13.39
C TYR A 147 20.13 -9.54 -14.20
N PHE A 148 20.23 -10.00 -15.43
CA PHE A 148 19.06 -10.29 -16.27
C PHE A 148 18.14 -11.31 -15.58
N ALA A 149 18.70 -12.42 -15.09
CA ALA A 149 17.94 -13.47 -14.40
C ALA A 149 17.24 -12.94 -13.14
N ILE A 150 17.92 -12.12 -12.30
CA ILE A 150 17.34 -11.51 -11.10
C ILE A 150 16.17 -10.59 -11.47
N MET A 151 16.32 -9.75 -12.48
CA MET A 151 15.26 -8.84 -12.92
C MET A 151 14.04 -9.61 -13.44
N VAL A 152 14.25 -10.67 -14.23
CA VAL A 152 13.18 -11.55 -14.70
C VAL A 152 12.49 -12.24 -13.52
N LEU A 153 13.27 -12.75 -12.55
CA LEU A 153 12.71 -13.35 -11.34
C LEU A 153 11.85 -12.34 -10.56
N ALA A 154 12.35 -11.11 -10.39
CA ALA A 154 11.61 -10.06 -9.69
C ALA A 154 10.27 -9.74 -10.38
N LEU A 155 10.27 -9.56 -11.72
CA LEU A 155 9.04 -9.31 -12.48
C LEU A 155 8.05 -10.47 -12.39
N VAL A 156 8.53 -11.70 -12.53
CA VAL A 156 7.67 -12.89 -12.47
C VAL A 156 7.14 -13.09 -11.04
N ALA A 157 7.98 -12.93 -10.03
CA ALA A 157 7.58 -13.08 -8.63
C ALA A 157 6.49 -12.05 -8.24
N VAL A 158 6.70 -10.77 -8.55
CA VAL A 158 5.70 -9.71 -8.31
C VAL A 158 4.39 -10.01 -9.05
N THR A 159 4.48 -10.44 -10.30
CA THR A 159 3.32 -10.76 -11.14
C THR A 159 2.56 -11.98 -10.63
N ALA A 160 3.26 -12.99 -10.11
CA ALA A 160 2.66 -14.23 -9.62
C ALA A 160 1.94 -14.07 -8.26
N VAL A 161 2.41 -13.14 -7.42
CA VAL A 161 1.90 -12.93 -6.04
C VAL A 161 0.82 -11.85 -5.99
N LEU A 162 0.98 -10.76 -6.75
CA LEU A 162 0.10 -9.60 -6.68
C LEU A 162 -1.04 -9.68 -7.71
N GLY A 163 -2.07 -10.39 -7.40
CA GLY A 163 -3.27 -10.36 -8.22
C GLY A 163 -4.23 -11.52 -7.95
N SER A 164 -5.51 -11.27 -8.14
CA SER A 164 -6.55 -12.29 -8.07
C SER A 164 -6.43 -13.36 -9.18
N SER A 165 -5.62 -13.08 -10.22
CA SER A 165 -5.37 -13.96 -11.36
C SER A 165 -3.99 -13.70 -11.94
N ARG A 166 -3.20 -14.75 -12.10
CA ARG A 166 -1.87 -14.68 -12.73
C ARG A 166 -1.93 -14.10 -14.14
N LEU A 167 -2.95 -14.46 -14.92
CA LEU A 167 -3.15 -13.93 -16.27
C LEU A 167 -3.27 -12.40 -16.27
N ARG A 168 -4.02 -11.84 -15.31
CA ARG A 168 -4.15 -10.38 -15.16
C ARG A 168 -2.84 -9.73 -14.76
N GLY A 169 -2.05 -10.38 -13.91
CA GLY A 169 -0.71 -9.92 -13.55
C GLY A 169 0.22 -9.86 -14.76
N PHE A 170 0.30 -10.94 -15.54
CA PHE A 170 1.12 -10.97 -16.76
C PHE A 170 0.62 -10.03 -17.85
N ALA A 171 -0.69 -9.86 -18.02
CA ALA A 171 -1.24 -8.86 -18.93
C ALA A 171 -0.85 -7.43 -18.52
N SER A 172 -0.91 -7.13 -17.22
CA SER A 172 -0.47 -5.85 -16.67
C SER A 172 1.03 -5.62 -16.88
N LEU A 173 1.86 -6.63 -16.64
CA LEU A 173 3.30 -6.59 -16.91
C LEU A 173 3.60 -6.37 -18.38
N GLY A 174 2.94 -7.13 -19.28
CA GLY A 174 3.11 -6.99 -20.73
C GLY A 174 2.76 -5.59 -21.23
N LEU A 175 1.68 -5.01 -20.69
CA LEU A 175 1.29 -3.62 -20.96
C LEU A 175 2.35 -2.64 -20.48
N GLY A 176 2.89 -2.85 -19.27
CA GLY A 176 3.97 -2.03 -18.71
C GLY A 176 5.25 -2.10 -19.55
N LEU A 177 5.66 -3.31 -19.97
CA LEU A 177 6.81 -3.49 -20.85
C LEU A 177 6.59 -2.77 -22.19
N ALA A 178 5.40 -2.87 -22.79
CA ALA A 178 5.08 -2.19 -24.04
C ALA A 178 5.16 -0.65 -23.88
N ILE A 179 4.67 -0.10 -22.80
CA ILE A 179 4.76 1.33 -22.47
C ILE A 179 6.23 1.75 -22.26
N GLY A 180 7.01 0.95 -21.53
CA GLY A 180 8.43 1.24 -21.25
C GLY A 180 9.33 1.15 -22.46
N LEU A 181 8.90 0.47 -23.53
CA LEU A 181 9.63 0.37 -24.80
C LEU A 181 9.24 1.44 -25.82
N VAL A 182 8.31 2.34 -25.50
CA VAL A 182 8.01 3.51 -26.35
C VAL A 182 9.22 4.43 -26.39
N GLY A 183 9.59 4.89 -27.57
CA GLY A 183 10.69 5.85 -27.72
C GLY A 183 11.75 5.39 -28.72
N MET A 184 12.94 5.93 -28.57
CA MET A 184 14.10 5.59 -29.41
C MET A 184 14.93 4.49 -28.75
N ASP A 185 15.23 3.48 -29.51
CA ASP A 185 16.17 2.43 -29.11
C ASP A 185 17.57 3.01 -28.92
N SER A 186 18.12 2.92 -27.72
CA SER A 186 19.43 3.49 -27.37
C SER A 186 20.60 2.85 -28.11
N VAL A 187 20.44 1.63 -28.67
CA VAL A 187 21.49 0.89 -29.39
C VAL A 187 21.39 1.09 -30.89
N THR A 188 20.18 1.00 -31.45
CA THR A 188 19.97 1.05 -32.91
C THR A 188 19.52 2.42 -33.41
N GLY A 189 19.09 3.32 -32.55
CA GLY A 189 18.51 4.61 -32.91
C GLY A 189 17.14 4.52 -33.59
N GLN A 190 16.53 3.33 -33.65
CA GLN A 190 15.23 3.14 -34.28
C GLN A 190 14.10 3.59 -33.33
N ARG A 191 13.11 4.27 -33.90
CA ARG A 191 11.89 4.66 -33.17
C ARG A 191 10.99 3.45 -33.00
N ARG A 192 10.53 3.21 -31.75
CA ARG A 192 9.64 2.10 -31.39
C ARG A 192 8.34 2.64 -30.78
N LEU A 193 7.20 2.17 -31.27
CA LEU A 193 5.86 2.48 -30.76
C LEU A 193 5.57 4.00 -30.65
N THR A 194 6.22 4.82 -31.47
CA THR A 194 6.04 6.27 -31.49
C THR A 194 4.87 6.71 -32.34
N PHE A 195 4.29 5.82 -33.16
CA PHE A 195 3.14 6.09 -34.04
C PHE A 195 3.33 7.35 -34.92
N GLY A 196 4.56 7.67 -35.27
CA GLY A 196 4.91 8.85 -36.06
C GLY A 196 4.92 10.17 -35.27
N GLN A 197 4.68 10.16 -33.95
CA GLN A 197 4.71 11.35 -33.12
C GLN A 197 6.16 11.64 -32.65
N PRO A 198 6.71 12.81 -33.00
CA PRO A 198 8.06 13.21 -32.57
C PRO A 198 8.20 13.30 -31.05
N LEU A 199 7.14 13.74 -30.37
CA LEU A 199 7.09 13.92 -28.91
C LEU A 199 7.21 12.60 -28.13
N LEU A 200 7.00 11.46 -28.79
CA LEU A 200 7.21 10.13 -28.22
C LEU A 200 8.62 9.56 -28.49
N ALA A 201 9.48 10.30 -29.19
CA ALA A 201 10.83 9.81 -29.52
C ALA A 201 11.70 9.65 -28.24
N ASP A 202 11.54 10.52 -27.27
CA ASP A 202 12.26 10.46 -26.00
C ASP A 202 11.64 9.50 -24.99
N GLY A 203 10.57 8.79 -25.40
CA GLY A 203 9.82 7.87 -24.57
C GLY A 203 8.71 8.56 -23.76
N LEU A 204 8.15 7.83 -22.80
CA LEU A 204 7.16 8.34 -21.88
C LEU A 204 7.86 8.69 -20.57
N ASP A 205 7.71 9.94 -20.12
CA ASP A 205 8.28 10.35 -18.84
C ASP A 205 7.69 9.51 -17.69
N ILE A 206 8.57 8.93 -16.88
CA ILE A 206 8.20 7.99 -15.83
C ILE A 206 7.39 8.67 -14.71
N VAL A 207 7.62 9.98 -14.49
CA VAL A 207 6.87 10.75 -13.50
C VAL A 207 5.44 10.94 -13.98
N VAL A 208 5.26 11.30 -15.26
CA VAL A 208 3.93 11.44 -15.86
C VAL A 208 3.18 10.11 -15.80
N VAL A 209 3.84 8.98 -16.12
CA VAL A 209 3.25 7.64 -16.00
C VAL A 209 2.86 7.34 -14.55
N ALA A 210 3.75 7.57 -13.58
CA ALA A 210 3.48 7.30 -12.18
C ALA A 210 2.32 8.15 -11.62
N VAL A 211 2.33 9.46 -11.89
CA VAL A 211 1.24 10.38 -11.49
C VAL A 211 -0.08 9.99 -12.13
N ALA A 212 -0.07 9.66 -13.43
CA ALA A 212 -1.27 9.24 -14.14
C ALA A 212 -1.90 7.99 -13.53
N ILE A 213 -1.11 6.96 -13.33
CA ILE A 213 -1.58 5.66 -12.88
C ILE A 213 -1.96 5.67 -11.39
N PHE A 214 -1.11 6.22 -10.52
CA PHE A 214 -1.34 6.20 -9.08
C PHE A 214 -2.25 7.32 -8.59
N ALA A 215 -2.11 8.56 -9.11
CA ALA A 215 -2.91 9.68 -8.61
C ALA A 215 -4.20 9.88 -9.42
N VAL A 216 -4.10 10.05 -10.74
CA VAL A 216 -5.27 10.32 -11.58
C VAL A 216 -6.17 9.10 -11.69
N GLY A 217 -5.61 7.91 -11.93
CA GLY A 217 -6.38 6.66 -12.02
C GLY A 217 -7.16 6.37 -10.75
N GLU A 218 -6.56 6.57 -9.57
CA GLU A 218 -7.21 6.41 -8.28
C GLU A 218 -8.28 7.48 -8.04
N ALA A 219 -7.98 8.75 -8.34
CA ALA A 219 -8.94 9.84 -8.19
C ALA A 219 -10.19 9.62 -9.05
N LEU A 220 -10.02 9.19 -10.31
CA LEU A 220 -11.13 8.84 -11.20
C LEU A 220 -11.92 7.65 -10.66
N TRP A 221 -11.25 6.63 -10.14
CA TRP A 221 -11.93 5.47 -9.55
C TRP A 221 -12.79 5.86 -8.36
N VAL A 222 -12.25 6.63 -7.43
CA VAL A 222 -13.00 7.08 -6.25
C VAL A 222 -14.13 8.02 -6.66
N ALA A 223 -13.90 8.95 -7.59
CA ALA A 223 -14.94 9.84 -8.11
C ALA A 223 -16.13 9.08 -8.68
N ALA A 224 -15.88 7.98 -9.44
CA ALA A 224 -16.91 7.14 -10.01
C ALA A 224 -17.69 6.30 -8.97
N HIS A 225 -17.12 6.06 -7.77
CA HIS A 225 -17.68 5.19 -6.73
C HIS A 225 -17.95 5.92 -5.41
N MET A 226 -18.02 7.26 -5.42
CA MET A 226 -18.26 8.03 -4.19
C MET A 226 -19.64 7.73 -3.61
N ARG A 227 -19.65 7.17 -2.38
CA ARG A 227 -20.86 7.03 -1.57
C ARG A 227 -20.90 8.17 -0.54
N ARG A 228 -22.07 8.79 -0.39
CA ARG A 228 -22.32 9.88 0.56
C ARG A 228 -22.66 9.37 1.99
N THR A 229 -22.10 8.24 2.40
CA THR A 229 -22.37 7.72 3.74
C THR A 229 -21.45 8.43 4.72
N PRO A 230 -21.98 9.09 5.78
CA PRO A 230 -21.15 9.69 6.81
C PRO A 230 -20.29 8.63 7.49
N LEU A 231 -18.99 8.90 7.61
CA LEU A 231 -18.06 8.02 8.31
C LEU A 231 -18.25 8.25 9.82
N GLN A 232 -18.64 7.22 10.55
CA GLN A 232 -18.65 7.26 12.00
C GLN A 232 -17.24 6.94 12.51
N VAL A 233 -16.52 7.99 12.89
CA VAL A 233 -15.18 7.87 13.47
C VAL A 233 -15.32 7.57 14.96
N ILE A 234 -14.68 6.50 15.44
CA ILE A 234 -14.67 6.15 16.86
C ILE A 234 -13.83 7.19 17.63
N PRO A 235 -14.34 7.76 18.75
CA PRO A 235 -13.59 8.72 19.53
C PRO A 235 -12.30 8.14 20.07
N VAL A 236 -11.23 8.91 19.99
CA VAL A 236 -9.92 8.54 20.52
C VAL A 236 -9.68 9.28 21.83
N GLY A 237 -9.51 8.53 22.91
CA GLY A 237 -9.04 9.08 24.18
C GLY A 237 -7.52 9.39 24.13
N ARG A 238 -6.92 9.64 25.30
CA ARG A 238 -5.47 9.87 25.39
C ARG A 238 -4.72 8.57 25.04
N PRO A 239 -3.90 8.52 23.98
CA PRO A 239 -3.27 7.29 23.53
C PRO A 239 -2.14 6.88 24.47
N TRP A 240 -2.41 5.93 25.34
CA TRP A 240 -1.47 5.40 26.31
C TRP A 240 -1.72 3.91 26.55
N MET A 241 -0.67 3.16 26.88
CA MET A 241 -0.72 1.73 27.17
C MET A 241 -0.56 1.45 28.66
N GLY A 242 -1.39 0.54 29.19
CA GLY A 242 -1.23 0.00 30.55
C GLY A 242 -0.07 -0.99 30.64
N LYS A 243 0.38 -1.30 31.87
CA LYS A 243 1.45 -2.28 32.11
C LYS A 243 1.18 -3.65 31.49
N GLN A 244 -0.08 -4.08 31.47
CA GLN A 244 -0.49 -5.34 30.85
C GLN A 244 -0.41 -5.28 29.32
N ASP A 245 -0.78 -4.16 28.70
CA ASP A 245 -0.68 -3.96 27.26
C ASP A 245 0.78 -4.02 26.81
N TRP A 246 1.70 -3.36 27.54
CA TRP A 246 3.14 -3.44 27.31
C TRP A 246 3.67 -4.87 27.40
N LYS A 247 3.28 -5.61 28.44
CA LYS A 247 3.71 -7.00 28.64
C LYS A 247 3.25 -7.93 27.51
N ARG A 248 2.10 -7.64 26.92
CA ARG A 248 1.51 -8.41 25.82
C ARG A 248 2.05 -8.00 24.46
N SER A 249 2.52 -6.76 24.27
CA SER A 249 2.89 -6.21 22.95
C SER A 249 4.38 -6.35 22.60
N TRP A 250 5.32 -6.28 23.56
CA TRP A 250 6.74 -6.20 23.26
C TRP A 250 7.30 -7.41 22.50
N LYS A 251 6.87 -8.64 22.83
CA LYS A 251 7.28 -9.85 22.11
C LYS A 251 6.70 -9.91 20.68
N PRO A 252 5.40 -9.64 20.48
CA PRO A 252 4.82 -9.44 19.17
C PRO A 252 5.56 -8.43 18.30
N TRP A 253 5.97 -7.26 18.85
CA TRP A 253 6.76 -6.29 18.08
C TRP A 253 8.07 -6.88 17.54
N LEU A 254 8.82 -7.60 18.36
CA LEU A 254 10.08 -8.21 17.93
C LEU A 254 9.86 -9.34 16.90
N ARG A 255 8.85 -10.18 17.11
CA ARG A 255 8.53 -11.26 16.15
C ARG A 255 8.00 -10.69 14.84
N GLY A 256 7.14 -9.68 14.91
CA GLY A 256 6.66 -8.96 13.73
C GLY A 256 7.82 -8.37 12.92
N THR A 257 8.78 -7.72 13.59
CA THR A 257 9.99 -7.21 12.97
C THR A 257 10.80 -8.29 12.27
N ALA A 258 10.96 -9.46 12.93
CA ALA A 258 11.69 -10.60 12.38
C ALA A 258 11.03 -11.19 11.13
N PHE A 259 9.71 -11.10 11.00
CA PHE A 259 9.02 -11.45 9.76
C PHE A 259 9.06 -10.30 8.73
N GLY A 260 8.85 -9.06 9.18
CA GLY A 260 8.69 -7.91 8.30
C GLY A 260 9.91 -7.66 7.44
N PHE A 261 11.08 -7.49 8.05
CA PHE A 261 12.29 -7.10 7.33
C PHE A 261 12.70 -8.09 6.23
N PRO A 262 12.82 -9.41 6.45
CA PRO A 262 13.19 -10.34 5.39
C PRO A 262 12.17 -10.39 4.26
N PHE A 263 10.86 -10.43 4.58
CA PHE A 263 9.83 -10.47 3.55
C PHE A 263 9.74 -9.17 2.76
N GLY A 264 9.97 -8.01 3.39
CA GLY A 264 10.05 -6.73 2.69
C GLY A 264 11.19 -6.69 1.67
N ALA A 265 12.31 -7.34 1.98
CA ALA A 265 13.46 -7.44 1.09
C ALA A 265 13.28 -8.43 -0.08
N LEU A 266 12.30 -9.34 -0.01
CA LEU A 266 12.04 -10.29 -1.07
C LEU A 266 11.21 -9.66 -2.20
N PRO A 267 11.52 -9.94 -3.48
CA PRO A 267 10.64 -9.58 -4.59
C PRO A 267 9.24 -10.14 -4.38
N ALA A 268 8.22 -9.31 -4.53
CA ALA A 268 6.82 -9.64 -4.24
C ALA A 268 6.48 -9.97 -2.77
N GLY A 269 7.43 -9.80 -1.86
CA GLY A 269 7.17 -9.99 -0.41
C GLY A 269 6.20 -8.96 0.13
N GLY A 270 6.38 -7.70 -0.25
CA GLY A 270 5.56 -6.59 0.23
C GLY A 270 5.45 -6.54 1.75
N ALA A 271 4.44 -5.87 2.26
CA ALA A 271 4.13 -5.86 3.68
C ALA A 271 2.90 -6.75 4.03
N GLU A 272 2.14 -7.19 3.04
CA GLU A 272 0.91 -7.97 3.23
C GLU A 272 1.20 -9.36 3.80
N ILE A 273 2.16 -10.08 3.21
CA ILE A 273 2.49 -11.44 3.63
C ILE A 273 3.00 -11.49 5.08
N PRO A 274 4.02 -10.68 5.47
CA PRO A 274 4.54 -10.74 6.82
C PRO A 274 3.53 -10.28 7.89
N THR A 275 2.60 -9.37 7.57
CA THR A 275 1.55 -8.96 8.51
C THR A 275 0.58 -10.10 8.80
N PHE A 276 0.13 -10.84 7.78
CA PHE A 276 -0.69 -12.04 7.99
C PHE A 276 0.06 -13.15 8.71
N LEU A 277 1.32 -13.39 8.35
CA LEU A 277 2.15 -14.40 8.99
C LEU A 277 2.36 -14.08 10.46
N SER A 278 2.63 -12.82 10.77
CA SER A 278 2.74 -12.33 12.14
C SER A 278 1.43 -12.56 12.92
N TYR A 279 0.28 -12.21 12.36
CA TYR A 279 -1.01 -12.41 13.01
C TYR A 279 -1.27 -13.89 13.35
N VAL A 280 -1.06 -14.79 12.39
CA VAL A 280 -1.27 -16.22 12.60
C VAL A 280 -0.30 -16.77 13.66
N THR A 281 0.94 -16.29 13.65
CA THR A 281 1.96 -16.69 14.64
C THR A 281 1.59 -16.18 16.02
N GLU A 282 1.19 -14.91 16.16
CA GLU A 282 0.76 -14.36 17.43
C GLU A 282 -0.45 -15.09 17.98
N LYS A 283 -1.44 -15.44 17.16
CA LYS A 283 -2.60 -16.24 17.55
C LYS A 283 -2.20 -17.60 18.09
N ARG A 284 -1.21 -18.27 17.47
CA ARG A 284 -0.72 -19.61 17.90
C ARG A 284 0.10 -19.55 19.19
N LEU A 285 0.85 -18.46 19.40
CA LEU A 285 1.75 -18.31 20.56
C LEU A 285 1.08 -17.58 21.74
N SER A 286 -0.10 -17.02 21.54
CA SER A 286 -0.84 -16.33 22.60
C SER A 286 -1.30 -17.29 23.67
N LYS A 287 -1.29 -16.80 24.92
CA LYS A 287 -1.92 -17.49 26.06
C LYS A 287 -3.44 -17.36 26.05
N HIS A 288 -3.97 -16.45 25.20
CA HIS A 288 -5.39 -16.11 25.07
C HIS A 288 -5.84 -16.15 23.61
N PRO A 289 -5.72 -17.33 22.92
CA PRO A 289 -6.07 -17.45 21.51
C PRO A 289 -7.56 -17.19 21.25
N GLU A 290 -8.41 -17.31 22.26
CA GLU A 290 -9.86 -17.06 22.23
C GLU A 290 -10.21 -15.58 22.13
N GLU A 291 -9.28 -14.66 22.44
CA GLU A 291 -9.45 -13.21 22.26
C GLU A 291 -9.26 -12.79 20.80
N PHE A 292 -8.55 -13.60 19.99
CA PHE A 292 -8.34 -13.30 18.58
C PHE A 292 -9.67 -13.34 17.82
N GLY A 293 -9.89 -12.29 17.05
CA GLY A 293 -11.17 -11.99 16.42
C GLY A 293 -12.12 -11.20 17.32
N LYS A 294 -11.70 -10.80 18.56
CA LYS A 294 -12.51 -10.04 19.52
C LYS A 294 -11.78 -8.80 20.09
N GLY A 295 -10.58 -8.50 19.60
CA GLY A 295 -9.78 -7.36 20.02
C GLY A 295 -8.52 -7.73 20.82
N ALA A 296 -7.80 -8.79 20.39
CA ALA A 296 -6.51 -9.17 20.95
C ALA A 296 -5.43 -8.14 20.57
N ILE A 297 -4.74 -7.59 21.57
CA ILE A 297 -3.72 -6.56 21.35
C ILE A 297 -2.51 -7.09 20.59
N GLU A 298 -2.14 -8.36 20.77
CA GLU A 298 -1.07 -9.02 20.04
C GLU A 298 -1.35 -9.06 18.53
N GLY A 299 -2.64 -9.18 18.15
CA GLY A 299 -3.10 -9.16 16.76
C GLY A 299 -3.06 -7.76 16.12
N VAL A 300 -2.76 -6.72 16.89
CA VAL A 300 -2.39 -5.38 16.40
C VAL A 300 -0.88 -5.21 16.43
N ALA A 301 -0.25 -5.55 17.57
CA ALA A 301 1.16 -5.30 17.83
C ALA A 301 2.09 -6.00 16.82
N GLY A 302 1.89 -7.30 16.59
CA GLY A 302 2.71 -8.09 15.68
C GLY A 302 2.60 -7.65 14.21
N PRO A 303 1.40 -7.57 13.64
CA PRO A 303 1.20 -7.10 12.27
C PRO A 303 1.72 -5.69 12.01
N GLU A 304 1.53 -4.74 12.92
CA GLU A 304 2.04 -3.38 12.75
C GLU A 304 3.57 -3.32 12.74
N ALA A 305 4.20 -4.07 13.61
CA ALA A 305 5.65 -4.22 13.60
C ALA A 305 6.13 -4.86 12.29
N ALA A 306 5.46 -5.91 11.81
CA ALA A 306 5.78 -6.54 10.54
C ALA A 306 5.63 -5.58 9.35
N ASN A 307 4.59 -4.74 9.35
CA ASN A 307 4.33 -3.74 8.34
C ASN A 307 5.49 -2.72 8.22
N ASN A 308 5.90 -2.14 9.34
CA ASN A 308 6.94 -1.11 9.34
C ASN A 308 8.36 -1.68 9.12
N ALA A 309 8.65 -2.87 9.64
CA ALA A 309 9.89 -3.55 9.33
C ALA A 309 9.99 -3.95 7.85
N ALA A 310 8.87 -4.31 7.20
CA ALA A 310 8.84 -4.59 5.78
C ALA A 310 9.15 -3.34 4.94
N ALA A 311 8.70 -2.15 5.37
CA ALA A 311 9.05 -0.90 4.69
C ALA A 311 10.57 -0.66 4.71
N ALA A 312 11.24 -0.89 5.84
CA ALA A 312 12.70 -0.83 5.92
C ALA A 312 13.36 -1.91 5.04
N GLY A 313 12.85 -3.15 5.10
CA GLY A 313 13.34 -4.26 4.29
C GLY A 313 13.29 -3.98 2.78
N THR A 314 12.23 -3.35 2.32
CA THR A 314 12.03 -2.95 0.91
C THR A 314 13.14 -2.02 0.38
N MET A 315 13.74 -1.19 1.23
CA MET A 315 14.83 -0.31 0.84
C MET A 315 16.10 -1.09 0.46
N THR A 316 16.34 -2.28 1.02
CA THR A 316 17.52 -3.08 0.72
C THR A 316 17.63 -3.43 -0.77
N PRO A 317 16.68 -4.14 -1.42
CA PRO A 317 16.76 -4.43 -2.83
C PRO A 317 16.57 -3.17 -3.71
N LEU A 318 15.84 -2.16 -3.26
CA LEU A 318 15.70 -0.91 -3.97
C LEU A 318 17.05 -0.21 -4.14
N LEU A 319 17.79 -0.03 -3.04
CA LEU A 319 19.07 0.70 -3.07
C LEU A 319 20.20 -0.15 -3.65
N ALA A 320 20.30 -1.43 -3.26
CA ALA A 320 21.40 -2.29 -3.65
C ALA A 320 21.29 -2.87 -5.06
N LEU A 321 20.07 -3.17 -5.52
CA LEU A 321 19.82 -3.85 -6.81
C LEU A 321 19.00 -2.99 -7.80
N GLY A 322 18.40 -1.89 -7.34
CA GLY A 322 17.45 -1.13 -8.14
C GLY A 322 16.14 -1.88 -8.39
N LEU A 323 15.76 -2.79 -7.47
CA LEU A 323 14.57 -3.63 -7.59
C LEU A 323 13.53 -3.26 -6.53
N PRO A 324 12.43 -2.63 -6.92
CA PRO A 324 11.35 -2.33 -5.99
C PRO A 324 10.50 -3.57 -5.72
N THR A 325 10.11 -3.77 -4.46
CA THR A 325 9.29 -4.90 -4.02
C THR A 325 7.83 -4.53 -3.78
N ASN A 326 7.51 -3.25 -3.74
CA ASN A 326 6.15 -2.73 -3.60
C ASN A 326 5.94 -1.43 -4.41
N ALA A 327 4.69 -0.93 -4.42
CA ALA A 327 4.31 0.24 -5.21
C ALA A 327 5.07 1.52 -4.78
N THR A 328 5.27 1.75 -3.49
CA THR A 328 5.98 2.92 -2.98
C THR A 328 7.44 2.91 -3.39
N ALA A 329 8.10 1.76 -3.27
CA ALA A 329 9.47 1.59 -3.74
C ALA A 329 9.59 1.76 -5.27
N ALA A 330 8.57 1.35 -6.03
CA ALA A 330 8.56 1.56 -7.47
C ALA A 330 8.50 3.05 -7.84
N VAL A 331 7.69 3.84 -7.12
CA VAL A 331 7.64 5.29 -7.32
C VAL A 331 8.93 5.96 -6.83
N MET A 332 9.53 5.49 -5.73
CA MET A 332 10.86 5.96 -5.31
C MET A 332 11.94 5.64 -6.34
N LEU A 333 11.87 4.47 -7.00
CA LEU A 333 12.75 4.14 -8.10
C LEU A 333 12.58 5.11 -9.28
N ALA A 334 11.33 5.49 -9.60
CA ALA A 334 11.05 6.52 -10.60
C ALA A 334 11.66 7.87 -10.19
N ALA A 335 11.57 8.23 -8.90
CA ALA A 335 12.20 9.44 -8.37
C ALA A 335 13.72 9.43 -8.58
N PHE A 336 14.40 8.33 -8.26
CA PHE A 336 15.84 8.20 -8.52
C PHE A 336 16.17 8.43 -9.99
N VAL A 337 15.43 7.81 -10.90
CA VAL A 337 15.63 7.98 -12.35
C VAL A 337 15.42 9.42 -12.78
N GLN A 338 14.39 10.10 -12.25
CA GLN A 338 14.08 11.49 -12.55
C GLN A 338 15.20 12.45 -12.11
N PHE A 339 15.84 12.18 -10.98
CA PHE A 339 17.01 12.93 -10.52
C PHE A 339 18.32 12.52 -11.22
N GLY A 340 18.26 11.66 -12.24
CA GLY A 340 19.44 11.15 -12.96
C GLY A 340 20.27 10.14 -12.15
N ILE A 341 19.78 9.70 -10.99
CA ILE A 341 20.46 8.77 -10.10
C ILE A 341 20.03 7.35 -10.45
N GLN A 342 20.97 6.44 -10.58
CA GLN A 342 20.67 5.04 -10.90
C GLN A 342 20.81 4.15 -9.66
N PRO A 343 19.70 3.70 -9.05
CA PRO A 343 19.76 2.72 -7.98
C PRO A 343 20.30 1.39 -8.49
N GLY A 344 21.03 0.72 -7.64
CA GLY A 344 21.70 -0.54 -7.97
C GLY A 344 23.11 -0.61 -7.36
N PRO A 345 23.94 -1.56 -7.80
CA PRO A 345 25.22 -1.87 -7.14
C PRO A 345 26.19 -0.70 -7.02
N LEU A 346 26.17 0.22 -7.98
CA LEU A 346 27.07 1.38 -7.98
C LEU A 346 26.52 2.58 -7.21
N LEU A 347 25.27 2.52 -6.72
CA LEU A 347 24.65 3.64 -6.01
C LEU A 347 25.44 4.06 -4.77
N PHE A 348 25.89 3.08 -3.98
CA PHE A 348 26.67 3.36 -2.76
C PHE A 348 28.07 3.93 -3.06
N ALA A 349 28.63 3.60 -4.21
CA ALA A 349 29.93 4.13 -4.65
C ALA A 349 29.79 5.55 -5.24
N ASN A 350 28.76 5.80 -6.04
CA ASN A 350 28.59 7.04 -6.76
C ASN A 350 27.89 8.12 -5.92
N GLU A 351 26.89 7.71 -5.11
CA GLU A 351 25.99 8.58 -4.35
C GLU A 351 25.94 8.19 -2.85
N GLY A 352 27.09 7.76 -2.31
CA GLY A 352 27.20 7.30 -0.93
C GLY A 352 26.64 8.29 0.12
N PRO A 353 26.98 9.60 0.04
CA PRO A 353 26.44 10.60 0.98
C PRO A 353 24.92 10.67 0.98
N LEU A 354 24.28 10.64 -0.20
CA LEU A 354 22.81 10.61 -0.33
C LEU A 354 22.22 9.35 0.31
N VAL A 355 22.80 8.18 0.03
CA VAL A 355 22.28 6.90 0.53
C VAL A 355 22.37 6.85 2.06
N TRP A 356 23.50 7.26 2.64
CA TRP A 356 23.65 7.25 4.08
C TRP A 356 22.79 8.32 4.78
N ALA A 357 22.61 9.49 4.14
CA ALA A 357 21.67 10.50 4.62
C ALA A 357 20.22 9.99 4.58
N LEU A 358 19.84 9.25 3.51
CA LEU A 358 18.54 8.60 3.41
C LEU A 358 18.35 7.57 4.52
N ILE A 359 19.32 6.68 4.75
CA ILE A 359 19.24 5.68 5.82
C ILE A 359 19.14 6.36 7.20
N ALA A 360 19.97 7.38 7.47
CA ALA A 360 19.91 8.15 8.71
C ALA A 360 18.55 8.84 8.88
N SER A 361 17.98 9.38 7.79
CA SER A 361 16.68 10.04 7.82
C SER A 361 15.52 9.09 8.17
N LEU A 362 15.65 7.80 7.90
CA LEU A 362 14.66 6.80 8.32
C LEU A 362 14.64 6.63 9.85
N PHE A 363 15.78 6.71 10.54
CA PHE A 363 15.81 6.74 12.02
C PHE A 363 15.15 8.01 12.56
N ILE A 364 15.51 9.17 11.98
CA ILE A 364 14.92 10.46 12.35
C ILE A 364 13.41 10.44 12.09
N GLY A 365 13.00 9.96 10.92
CA GLY A 365 11.59 9.81 10.53
C GLY A 365 10.81 8.92 11.51
N ASN A 366 11.35 7.78 11.92
CA ASN A 366 10.74 6.92 12.92
C ASN A 366 10.55 7.62 14.27
N PHE A 367 11.54 8.37 14.71
CA PHE A 367 11.44 9.16 15.95
C PHE A 367 10.37 10.25 15.82
N LEU A 368 10.36 11.00 14.71
CA LEU A 368 9.36 12.02 14.43
C LEU A 368 7.95 11.43 14.32
N LEU A 369 7.81 10.24 13.73
CA LEU A 369 6.53 9.52 13.67
C LEU A 369 5.95 9.25 15.06
N LEU A 370 6.77 8.74 15.97
CA LEU A 370 6.32 8.51 17.34
C LEU A 370 5.95 9.81 18.03
N LEU A 371 6.81 10.83 17.90
CA LEU A 371 6.63 12.13 18.53
C LEU A 371 5.39 12.87 18.02
N ILE A 372 5.10 12.77 16.72
CA ILE A 372 3.98 13.48 16.08
C ILE A 372 2.69 12.66 16.18
N ASN A 373 2.73 11.37 15.83
CA ASN A 373 1.50 10.60 15.66
C ASN A 373 0.88 10.16 16.98
N LEU A 374 1.67 9.85 18.00
CA LEU A 374 1.14 9.41 19.27
C LEU A 374 0.33 10.51 19.97
N PRO A 375 0.85 11.75 20.19
CA PRO A 375 0.06 12.80 20.82
C PRO A 375 -1.03 13.38 19.91
N LEU A 376 -0.82 13.39 18.58
CA LEU A 376 -1.76 13.97 17.63
C LEU A 376 -2.77 12.95 17.07
N ALA A 377 -2.84 11.72 17.62
CA ALA A 377 -3.82 10.73 17.21
C ALA A 377 -5.28 11.24 17.15
N PRO A 378 -5.76 12.08 18.12
CA PRO A 378 -7.09 12.68 18.01
C PRO A 378 -7.23 13.68 16.86
N MET A 379 -6.14 14.35 16.46
CA MET A 379 -6.13 15.28 15.31
C MET A 379 -6.22 14.48 14.00
N TRP A 380 -5.47 13.41 13.88
CA TRP A 380 -5.54 12.52 12.71
C TRP A 380 -6.94 11.94 12.52
N ALA A 381 -7.63 11.60 13.62
CA ALA A 381 -9.02 11.16 13.58
C ALA A 381 -9.97 12.22 12.98
N LYS A 382 -9.70 13.52 13.15
CA LYS A 382 -10.48 14.61 12.53
C LYS A 382 -10.26 14.73 11.03
N ILE A 383 -9.06 14.41 10.53
CA ILE A 383 -8.75 14.43 9.08
C ILE A 383 -9.63 13.43 8.33
N LEU A 384 -10.02 12.31 8.95
CA LEU A 384 -10.97 11.35 8.39
C LEU A 384 -12.35 11.94 8.05
N GLN A 385 -12.68 13.10 8.59
CA GLN A 385 -13.96 13.80 8.36
C GLN A 385 -13.91 14.74 7.16
N LEU A 386 -12.72 14.93 6.52
CA LEU A 386 -12.60 15.77 5.34
C LEU A 386 -13.48 15.25 4.20
N PRO A 387 -14.26 16.12 3.55
CA PRO A 387 -15.09 15.71 2.44
C PRO A 387 -14.24 15.23 1.26
N ARG A 388 -14.41 13.99 0.87
CA ARG A 388 -13.65 13.34 -0.22
C ARG A 388 -13.61 14.13 -1.54
N PRO A 389 -14.71 14.80 -2.00
CA PRO A 389 -14.68 15.55 -3.25
C PRO A 389 -13.58 16.62 -3.30
N TYR A 390 -13.39 17.38 -2.22
CA TYR A 390 -12.36 18.42 -2.18
C TYR A 390 -10.95 17.85 -2.22
N LEU A 391 -10.75 16.73 -1.53
CA LEU A 391 -9.47 16.02 -1.51
C LEU A 391 -9.08 15.56 -2.91
N TYR A 392 -9.98 14.86 -3.61
CA TYR A 392 -9.68 14.33 -4.95
C TYR A 392 -9.63 15.43 -6.02
N ALA A 393 -10.39 16.52 -5.87
CA ALA A 393 -10.23 17.69 -6.73
C ALA A 393 -8.84 18.32 -6.57
N GLY A 394 -8.35 18.45 -5.33
CA GLY A 394 -6.98 18.91 -5.06
C GLY A 394 -5.92 17.99 -5.67
N ILE A 395 -6.09 16.68 -5.55
CA ILE A 395 -5.18 15.70 -6.15
C ILE A 395 -5.12 15.86 -7.67
N LEU A 396 -6.26 15.95 -8.35
CA LEU A 396 -6.31 16.14 -9.80
C LEU A 396 -5.67 17.46 -10.21
N PHE A 397 -5.90 18.54 -9.46
CA PHE A 397 -5.27 19.83 -9.70
C PHE A 397 -3.74 19.75 -9.62
N PHE A 398 -3.21 19.21 -8.51
CA PHE A 398 -1.75 19.08 -8.34
C PHE A 398 -1.15 18.06 -9.31
N ALA A 399 -1.85 16.98 -9.66
CA ALA A 399 -1.40 16.02 -10.66
C ALA A 399 -1.26 16.69 -12.04
N THR A 400 -2.23 17.52 -12.43
CA THR A 400 -2.21 18.26 -13.71
C THR A 400 -1.08 19.29 -13.73
N LEU A 401 -0.95 20.08 -12.67
CA LEU A 401 0.11 21.06 -12.54
C LEU A 401 1.49 20.39 -12.53
N GLY A 402 1.62 19.29 -11.75
CA GLY A 402 2.86 18.54 -11.66
C GLY A 402 3.27 17.92 -13.00
N ALA A 403 2.38 17.21 -13.67
CA ALA A 403 2.69 16.62 -14.98
C ALA A 403 3.12 17.66 -16.01
N TYR A 404 2.48 18.82 -16.03
CA TYR A 404 2.87 19.90 -16.92
C TYR A 404 4.26 20.47 -16.58
N SER A 405 4.60 20.57 -15.30
CA SER A 405 5.86 21.17 -14.84
C SER A 405 7.11 20.35 -15.16
N VAL A 406 6.96 19.04 -15.44
CA VAL A 406 8.09 18.14 -15.74
C VAL A 406 8.80 18.57 -17.04
N ASN A 407 8.06 18.70 -18.13
CA ASN A 407 8.62 19.00 -19.45
C ASN A 407 8.07 20.31 -20.04
N LEU A 408 7.16 20.99 -19.35
CA LEU A 408 6.44 22.20 -19.82
C LEU A 408 5.70 21.97 -21.16
N GLN A 409 5.24 20.77 -21.42
CA GLN A 409 4.58 20.36 -22.65
C GLN A 409 3.10 20.04 -22.41
N ALA A 410 2.21 20.61 -23.23
CA ALA A 410 0.77 20.29 -23.18
C ALA A 410 0.50 18.81 -23.54
N PHE A 411 1.41 18.16 -24.25
CA PHE A 411 1.32 16.75 -24.59
C PHE A 411 1.33 15.85 -23.34
N ASP A 412 2.07 16.20 -22.30
CA ASP A 412 2.09 15.46 -21.03
C ASP A 412 0.73 15.47 -20.33
N LEU A 413 -0.09 16.52 -20.54
CA LEU A 413 -1.46 16.54 -20.02
C LEU A 413 -2.37 15.53 -20.76
N VAL A 414 -2.16 15.36 -22.06
CA VAL A 414 -2.87 14.33 -22.83
C VAL A 414 -2.46 12.94 -22.36
N LEU A 415 -1.14 12.71 -22.18
CA LEU A 415 -0.62 11.47 -21.63
C LEU A 415 -1.17 11.22 -20.22
N LEU A 416 -1.18 12.23 -19.36
CA LEU A 416 -1.74 12.14 -18.01
C LEU A 416 -3.20 11.66 -18.04
N LEU A 417 -4.02 12.20 -18.93
CA LEU A 417 -5.42 11.83 -19.07
C LEU A 417 -5.58 10.39 -19.60
N VAL A 418 -4.86 10.05 -20.68
CA VAL A 418 -4.93 8.73 -21.32
C VAL A 418 -4.43 7.64 -20.36
N LEU A 419 -3.29 7.85 -19.73
CA LEU A 419 -2.73 6.89 -18.76
C LEU A 419 -3.54 6.86 -17.46
N GLY A 420 -4.10 8.00 -17.04
CA GLY A 420 -5.03 8.03 -15.90
C GLY A 420 -6.32 7.24 -16.17
N ALA A 421 -6.88 7.35 -17.38
CA ALA A 421 -8.00 6.52 -17.81
C ALA A 421 -7.61 5.04 -17.89
N LEU A 422 -6.38 4.73 -18.32
CA LEU A 422 -5.83 3.38 -18.27
C LEU A 422 -5.77 2.86 -16.82
N GLY A 423 -5.26 3.65 -15.88
CA GLY A 423 -5.23 3.30 -14.45
C GLY A 423 -6.62 3.02 -13.88
N PHE A 424 -7.61 3.84 -14.23
CA PHE A 424 -9.03 3.60 -13.90
C PHE A 424 -9.53 2.27 -14.47
N MET A 425 -9.26 2.00 -15.76
CA MET A 425 -9.66 0.75 -16.41
C MET A 425 -8.98 -0.48 -15.80
N MET A 426 -7.69 -0.38 -15.49
CA MET A 426 -6.96 -1.44 -14.81
C MET A 426 -7.64 -1.82 -13.49
N ARG A 427 -8.01 -0.81 -12.68
CA ARG A 427 -8.72 -1.06 -11.42
C ARG A 427 -10.10 -1.67 -11.66
N ARG A 428 -10.84 -1.21 -12.66
CA ARG A 428 -12.16 -1.75 -13.04
C ARG A 428 -12.09 -3.23 -13.40
N PHE A 429 -11.05 -3.64 -14.13
CA PHE A 429 -10.88 -5.04 -14.58
C PHE A 429 -10.03 -5.89 -13.62
N GLY A 430 -9.61 -5.33 -12.49
CA GLY A 430 -8.81 -6.01 -11.49
C GLY A 430 -7.40 -6.36 -11.98
N LEU A 431 -6.82 -5.53 -12.85
CA LEU A 431 -5.42 -5.60 -13.26
C LEU A 431 -4.54 -4.92 -12.20
N PRO A 432 -3.52 -5.60 -11.67
CA PRO A 432 -2.64 -5.01 -10.65
C PRO A 432 -1.75 -3.93 -11.26
N VAL A 433 -1.65 -2.78 -10.59
CA VAL A 433 -0.89 -1.61 -11.08
C VAL A 433 0.61 -1.82 -10.97
N LEU A 434 1.09 -2.48 -9.91
CA LEU A 434 2.53 -2.63 -9.66
C LEU A 434 3.28 -3.36 -10.78
N PRO A 435 2.81 -4.49 -11.35
CA PRO A 435 3.47 -5.13 -12.49
C PRO A 435 3.60 -4.21 -13.72
N LEU A 436 2.60 -3.34 -13.97
CA LEU A 436 2.67 -2.35 -15.05
C LEU A 436 3.84 -1.38 -14.82
N ILE A 437 3.89 -0.74 -13.65
CA ILE A 437 4.93 0.23 -13.32
C ILE A 437 6.33 -0.41 -13.35
N LEU A 438 6.45 -1.64 -12.83
CA LEU A 438 7.70 -2.39 -12.92
C LEU A 438 8.10 -2.67 -14.38
N GLY A 439 7.13 -3.01 -15.22
CA GLY A 439 7.37 -3.20 -16.65
C GLY A 439 7.88 -1.92 -17.32
N VAL A 440 7.28 -0.77 -17.01
CA VAL A 440 7.72 0.53 -17.54
C VAL A 440 9.16 0.85 -17.10
N ILE A 441 9.48 0.70 -15.81
CA ILE A 441 10.78 1.11 -15.27
C ILE A 441 11.88 0.12 -15.59
N LEU A 442 11.59 -1.19 -15.43
CA LEU A 442 12.61 -2.23 -15.58
C LEU A 442 12.71 -2.75 -17.01
N GLY A 443 11.71 -2.53 -17.87
CA GLY A 443 11.71 -2.99 -19.26
C GLY A 443 12.96 -2.60 -20.02
N PRO A 444 13.29 -1.30 -20.12
CA PRO A 444 14.51 -0.84 -20.80
C PRO A 444 15.80 -1.40 -20.16
N ARG A 445 15.83 -1.55 -18.81
CA ARG A 445 16.98 -2.09 -18.09
C ARG A 445 17.17 -3.58 -18.36
N ILE A 446 16.09 -4.36 -18.37
CA ILE A 446 16.11 -5.81 -18.69
C ILE A 446 16.58 -6.01 -20.11
N GLU A 447 16.07 -5.23 -21.05
CA GLU A 447 16.52 -5.28 -22.45
C GLU A 447 18.03 -4.97 -22.55
N GLY A 448 18.51 -3.93 -21.86
CA GLY A 448 19.93 -3.59 -21.81
C GLY A 448 20.80 -4.74 -21.28
N GLN A 449 20.39 -5.40 -20.19
CA GLN A 449 21.13 -6.53 -19.62
C GLN A 449 21.08 -7.77 -20.52
N LEU A 450 19.94 -8.03 -21.17
CA LEU A 450 19.80 -9.11 -22.14
C LEU A 450 20.76 -8.90 -23.32
N ARG A 451 20.74 -7.70 -23.91
CA ARG A 451 21.61 -7.36 -25.04
C ARG A 451 23.10 -7.46 -24.68
N LYS A 452 23.46 -6.91 -23.50
CA LYS A 452 24.83 -6.98 -22.99
C LYS A 452 25.27 -8.43 -22.78
N SER A 453 24.41 -9.28 -22.23
CA SER A 453 24.68 -10.70 -22.04
C SER A 453 24.90 -11.41 -23.38
N LEU A 454 24.07 -11.15 -24.40
CA LEU A 454 24.21 -11.71 -25.74
C LEU A 454 25.45 -11.19 -26.47
N GLN A 455 25.80 -9.90 -26.28
CA GLN A 455 27.05 -9.36 -26.86
C GLN A 455 28.29 -10.03 -26.29
N LEU A 456 28.31 -10.27 -24.95
CA LEU A 456 29.41 -10.96 -24.28
C LEU A 456 29.58 -12.42 -24.75
N SER A 457 28.50 -13.07 -25.18
CA SER A 457 28.48 -14.44 -25.71
C SER A 457 28.48 -14.50 -27.24
N ALA A 458 28.87 -13.42 -27.94
CA ALA A 458 28.89 -13.35 -29.41
C ALA A 458 27.54 -13.73 -30.06
N GLY A 459 26.43 -13.48 -29.41
CA GLY A 459 25.08 -13.79 -29.89
C GLY A 459 24.56 -15.17 -29.48
N ASP A 460 25.34 -15.97 -28.77
CA ASP A 460 24.90 -17.28 -28.29
C ASP A 460 23.95 -17.14 -27.09
N PRO A 461 22.68 -17.59 -27.18
CA PRO A 461 21.75 -17.59 -26.05
C PRO A 461 22.21 -18.43 -24.85
N ALA A 462 23.08 -19.44 -25.06
CA ALA A 462 23.66 -20.24 -23.99
C ALA A 462 24.46 -19.37 -22.99
N GLY A 463 24.96 -18.20 -23.44
CA GLY A 463 25.62 -17.23 -22.56
C GLY A 463 24.75 -16.70 -21.41
N LEU A 464 23.43 -16.76 -21.52
CA LEU A 464 22.53 -16.45 -20.43
C LEU A 464 22.61 -17.47 -19.27
N LEU A 465 23.11 -18.68 -19.54
CA LEU A 465 23.34 -19.75 -18.56
C LEU A 465 24.81 -19.85 -18.15
N GLY A 466 25.65 -18.92 -18.60
CA GLY A 466 27.12 -18.97 -18.40
C GLY A 466 27.57 -18.75 -16.94
N GLU A 467 26.66 -18.27 -16.06
CA GLU A 467 26.96 -18.02 -14.65
C GLU A 467 26.16 -18.96 -13.75
N PRO A 468 26.78 -19.58 -12.72
CA PRO A 468 26.06 -20.49 -11.79
C PRO A 468 24.89 -19.82 -11.07
N ILE A 469 25.02 -18.53 -10.76
CA ILE A 469 23.98 -17.73 -10.12
C ILE A 469 22.77 -17.56 -11.05
N ALA A 470 23.01 -17.24 -12.34
CA ALA A 470 21.95 -17.13 -13.33
C ALA A 470 21.18 -18.46 -13.47
N VAL A 471 21.90 -19.59 -13.56
CA VAL A 471 21.30 -20.93 -13.64
C VAL A 471 20.44 -21.21 -12.40
N SER A 472 20.96 -20.92 -11.19
CA SER A 472 20.23 -21.13 -9.94
C SER A 472 18.93 -20.32 -9.91
N ILE A 473 18.97 -19.08 -10.40
CA ILE A 473 17.78 -18.22 -10.47
C ILE A 473 16.77 -18.76 -11.48
N TYR A 474 17.20 -19.23 -12.65
CA TYR A 474 16.28 -19.84 -13.62
C TYR A 474 15.64 -21.13 -13.11
N VAL A 475 16.36 -21.92 -12.30
CA VAL A 475 15.79 -23.09 -11.63
C VAL A 475 14.71 -22.67 -10.64
N ILE A 476 14.98 -21.65 -9.80
CA ILE A 476 13.98 -21.08 -8.88
C ILE A 476 12.76 -20.57 -9.66
N LEU A 477 13.00 -19.86 -10.77
CA LEU A 477 11.93 -19.34 -11.63
C LEU A 477 11.08 -20.47 -12.21
N ALA A 478 11.72 -21.54 -12.70
CA ALA A 478 11.01 -22.72 -13.20
C ALA A 478 10.17 -23.39 -12.12
N ILE A 479 10.70 -23.51 -10.90
CA ILE A 479 9.94 -24.03 -9.75
C ILE A 479 8.71 -23.15 -9.48
N ILE A 480 8.87 -21.83 -9.40
CA ILE A 480 7.75 -20.89 -9.14
C ILE A 480 6.65 -21.02 -10.21
N LEU A 481 7.01 -21.17 -11.46
CA LEU A 481 6.05 -21.27 -12.57
C LEU A 481 5.40 -22.65 -12.68
N VAL A 482 6.19 -23.72 -12.54
CA VAL A 482 5.76 -25.11 -12.82
C VAL A 482 5.11 -25.77 -11.62
N TRP A 483 5.61 -25.51 -10.39
CA TRP A 483 5.09 -26.13 -9.16
C TRP A 483 3.57 -26.03 -9.00
N PRO A 484 2.93 -24.87 -9.20
CA PRO A 484 1.47 -24.78 -9.08
C PRO A 484 0.70 -25.53 -10.16
N LEU A 485 1.29 -25.68 -11.35
CA LEU A 485 0.70 -26.48 -12.44
C LEU A 485 0.73 -27.97 -12.09
N ILE A 486 1.88 -28.45 -11.61
CA ILE A 486 2.04 -29.83 -11.13
C ILE A 486 1.07 -30.09 -9.96
N PHE A 487 1.03 -29.20 -8.98
CA PHE A 487 0.15 -29.34 -7.82
C PHE A 487 -1.35 -29.40 -8.20
N LYS A 488 -1.75 -28.59 -9.18
CA LYS A 488 -3.12 -28.62 -9.73
C LYS A 488 -3.42 -29.92 -10.47
N LEU A 489 -2.46 -30.46 -11.23
CA LEU A 489 -2.58 -31.73 -11.94
C LEU A 489 -2.66 -32.90 -10.95
N VAL A 490 -1.78 -32.94 -9.96
CA VAL A 490 -1.76 -33.99 -8.93
C VAL A 490 -3.05 -33.96 -8.09
N ARG A 491 -3.56 -32.78 -7.74
CA ARG A 491 -4.82 -32.65 -7.00
C ARG A 491 -6.04 -33.07 -7.82
N ARG A 492 -6.01 -32.85 -9.14
CA ARG A 492 -7.09 -33.26 -10.05
C ARG A 492 -7.14 -34.77 -10.22
N ASN A 493 -6.00 -35.45 -10.06
CA ASN A 493 -5.88 -36.91 -10.19
C ASN A 493 -5.99 -37.66 -8.86
N ARG A 494 -6.18 -36.97 -7.72
CA ARG A 494 -6.56 -37.66 -6.48
C ARG A 494 -8.03 -38.04 -6.56
N PRO A 495 -8.40 -39.33 -6.57
CA PRO A 495 -9.79 -39.72 -6.42
C PRO A 495 -10.29 -39.07 -5.12
N ALA A 496 -11.48 -38.49 -5.16
CA ALA A 496 -12.15 -38.03 -3.96
C ALA A 496 -12.16 -39.21 -2.97
N LEU A 497 -11.27 -39.16 -1.97
CA LEU A 497 -11.40 -40.01 -0.81
C LEU A 497 -12.78 -39.67 -0.27
N ALA A 498 -13.72 -40.62 -0.46
CA ALA A 498 -15.03 -40.55 0.14
C ALA A 498 -14.81 -40.18 1.61
N GLY A 499 -15.25 -39.00 1.98
CA GLY A 499 -15.29 -38.58 3.36
C GLY A 499 -16.02 -39.71 4.12
N PRO A 500 -15.66 -39.97 5.38
CA PRO A 500 -16.41 -40.94 6.16
C PRO A 500 -17.87 -40.53 6.02
N ALA A 501 -18.69 -41.50 5.50
CA ALA A 501 -20.13 -41.33 5.42
C ALA A 501 -20.56 -40.85 6.80
N MET A 502 -21.07 -39.63 6.90
CA MET A 502 -21.82 -39.26 8.09
C MET A 502 -22.89 -40.31 8.23
N ALA A 503 -22.67 -41.21 9.18
CA ALA A 503 -23.71 -42.08 9.63
C ALA A 503 -24.91 -41.19 9.94
N THR A 504 -25.92 -41.25 9.09
CA THR A 504 -27.25 -40.76 9.41
C THR A 504 -27.65 -41.55 10.65
N GLU A 505 -27.43 -40.94 11.79
CA GLU A 505 -28.03 -41.36 13.03
C GLU A 505 -29.53 -41.24 12.80
N THR A 506 -30.13 -42.37 12.45
CA THR A 506 -31.57 -42.54 12.39
C THR A 506 -32.09 -42.20 13.77
N ALA A 507 -32.79 -41.10 13.88
CA ALA A 507 -33.57 -40.76 15.05
C ALA A 507 -34.42 -42.00 15.43
N PRO A 508 -34.44 -42.41 16.69
CA PRO A 508 -35.25 -43.54 17.11
C PRO A 508 -36.72 -43.19 16.88
N ALA A 509 -37.40 -44.11 16.17
CA ALA A 509 -38.84 -44.07 15.93
C ALA A 509 -39.56 -43.96 17.28
N ALA A 510 -40.42 -42.95 17.38
CA ALA A 510 -41.37 -42.84 18.50
C ALA A 510 -42.32 -44.05 18.52
N PRO A 511 -42.62 -44.65 19.66
CA PRO A 511 -43.55 -45.76 19.74
C PRO A 511 -44.99 -45.25 19.50
N SER A 512 -45.64 -45.89 18.53
CA SER A 512 -47.07 -45.84 18.33
C SER A 512 -47.78 -46.54 19.51
N GLY A 513 -48.61 -45.80 20.23
CA GLY A 513 -49.43 -46.46 21.23
C GLY A 513 -50.33 -45.52 22.00
N SER A 514 -51.63 -45.69 21.69
CA SER A 514 -52.73 -45.56 22.63
C SER A 514 -53.38 -44.19 22.88
N SER A 515 -54.53 -44.07 22.28
CA SER A 515 -55.67 -43.23 22.61
C SER A 515 -56.02 -43.20 24.11
N ALA A 516 -56.13 -42.00 24.68
CA ALA A 516 -57.01 -41.77 25.81
C ALA A 516 -57.59 -40.37 25.70
N HIS A 517 -58.87 -40.32 25.55
CA HIS A 517 -59.76 -39.18 25.74
C HIS A 517 -59.60 -38.57 27.13
N ALA A 518 -59.58 -37.25 27.24
CA ALA A 518 -60.15 -36.54 28.34
C ALA A 518 -60.47 -35.11 27.91
N ASP A 519 -61.67 -34.84 27.75
CA ASP A 519 -62.60 -33.74 27.96
C ASP A 519 -62.04 -32.32 28.10
N LEU A 520 -62.60 -31.51 27.22
CA LEU A 520 -62.72 -30.03 27.26
C LEU A 520 -63.73 -29.59 28.34
N PRO A 521 -63.71 -28.35 28.76
CA PRO A 521 -64.96 -27.60 28.66
C PRO A 521 -64.86 -26.43 27.65
N VAL A 522 -65.90 -26.39 26.90
CA VAL A 522 -66.41 -25.35 26.01
C VAL A 522 -66.99 -24.22 26.85
N ASP A 523 -66.75 -22.99 26.47
CA ASP A 523 -67.75 -21.94 26.67
C ASP A 523 -67.84 -21.02 25.44
N PRO A 524 -69.03 -20.62 25.05
CA PRO A 524 -69.35 -20.11 23.73
C PRO A 524 -69.61 -18.61 23.76
N ASP A 525 -69.47 -18.03 22.61
CA ASP A 525 -70.10 -16.88 21.99
C ASP A 525 -69.09 -16.08 21.20
N GLY A 526 -69.14 -15.96 19.94
CA GLY A 526 -70.23 -15.68 19.05
C GLY A 526 -69.85 -14.56 18.13
N ALA A 527 -70.02 -14.78 16.85
CA ALA A 527 -70.17 -13.79 15.79
C ALA A 527 -68.94 -13.29 14.98
N THR A 528 -68.73 -13.97 13.87
CA THR A 528 -68.69 -13.52 12.49
C THR A 528 -68.72 -12.02 12.22
N ARG A 529 -67.81 -11.47 11.41
CA ARG A 529 -68.11 -10.92 10.07
C ARG A 529 -66.86 -10.43 9.33
N SER A 530 -66.83 -10.88 8.14
CA SER A 530 -66.16 -10.47 6.92
C SER A 530 -66.27 -8.98 6.56
N GLY A 531 -65.34 -8.48 5.77
CA GLY A 531 -65.65 -7.46 4.75
C GLY A 531 -64.64 -6.34 4.60
N SER A 532 -63.78 -6.43 3.63
CA SER A 532 -63.46 -5.56 2.49
C SER A 532 -63.61 -4.04 2.60
N SER A 533 -62.64 -3.40 1.94
CA SER A 533 -62.71 -2.20 1.08
C SER A 533 -62.23 -0.84 1.68
N VAL A 534 -61.24 -0.30 0.96
CA VAL A 534 -60.88 1.10 0.75
C VAL A 534 -62.12 1.88 0.18
N PRO A 535 -62.30 3.19 0.24
CA PRO A 535 -61.36 4.27 -0.07
C PRO A 535 -61.58 5.67 0.61
N ALA A 536 -60.57 6.54 0.36
CA ALA A 536 -60.60 7.96 -0.02
C ALA A 536 -61.22 9.09 0.83
N ASP A 537 -60.40 10.11 0.96
CA ASP A 537 -60.64 11.54 0.71
C ASP A 537 -61.49 12.38 1.67
N HIS A 538 -60.92 13.49 2.10
CA HIS A 538 -61.39 14.88 2.10
C HIS A 538 -60.63 15.80 3.08
N SER A 539 -59.80 16.66 2.49
CA SER A 539 -59.86 18.14 2.62
C SER A 539 -60.49 18.75 3.85
N VAL A 540 -59.81 19.72 4.45
CA VAL A 540 -60.26 21.12 4.66
C VAL A 540 -59.18 21.94 5.38
N ARG A 541 -58.69 23.01 4.77
CA ARG A 541 -58.19 24.26 5.39
C ARG A 541 -59.41 25.09 5.82
N PRO A 542 -59.33 26.24 6.52
CA PRO A 542 -58.26 27.27 6.61
C PRO A 542 -58.19 28.02 7.97
N GLY A 543 -57.30 29.04 8.07
CA GLY A 543 -57.46 30.13 9.04
C GLY A 543 -56.19 30.82 9.46
N SER A 544 -55.71 31.82 8.70
CA SER A 544 -55.06 33.04 9.24
C SER A 544 -56.15 34.02 9.69
N PRO A 545 -55.84 35.07 10.51
CA PRO A 545 -54.96 36.20 10.17
C PRO A 545 -54.29 36.98 11.33
N ALA A 546 -53.49 37.95 10.92
CA ALA A 546 -53.31 39.35 11.34
C ALA A 546 -52.06 39.80 12.10
N HIS A 547 -51.32 40.59 11.40
CA HIS A 547 -50.46 41.71 11.76
C HIS A 547 -51.19 42.75 12.66
N PRO A 548 -50.57 43.81 13.26
CA PRO A 548 -49.51 44.67 12.71
C PRO A 548 -48.54 45.33 13.73
N GLY A 549 -47.54 46.03 13.25
CA GLY A 549 -47.21 47.37 13.68
C GLY A 549 -45.75 47.68 13.99
N ASN A 550 -45.09 48.30 13.06
CA ASN A 550 -44.47 49.65 13.08
C ASN A 550 -43.29 49.92 14.04
N SER A 551 -42.23 50.38 13.64
CA SER A 551 -41.69 51.61 13.10
C SER A 551 -40.23 51.77 13.52
N ALA A 552 -39.37 52.16 12.73
CA ALA A 552 -38.74 53.38 12.27
C ALA A 552 -37.22 53.29 12.21
N HIS A 553 -36.69 53.58 11.04
CA HIS A 553 -35.39 54.18 10.71
C HIS A 553 -35.21 55.56 11.35
N PRO A 554 -34.07 56.24 11.39
CA PRO A 554 -33.03 56.31 10.35
C PRO A 554 -31.55 56.61 10.81
N ASP A 555 -30.68 56.56 9.80
CA ASP A 555 -29.65 57.50 9.40
C ASP A 555 -28.20 57.45 9.93
N LYS A 556 -27.32 57.26 8.91
CA LYS A 556 -26.14 58.06 8.46
C LYS A 556 -24.83 58.03 9.25
N LYS A 557 -23.76 57.68 8.63
CA LYS A 557 -22.71 58.44 7.83
C LYS A 557 -21.42 57.62 7.75
N GLU A 558 -20.96 57.28 6.54
CA GLU A 558 -19.82 57.85 5.79
C GLU A 558 -18.47 58.02 6.50
N THR A 559 -17.58 57.16 6.02
CA THR A 559 -16.18 57.33 5.50
C THR A 559 -15.23 58.35 6.20
N PRO A 560 -13.89 58.22 6.08
CA PRO A 560 -13.16 57.77 4.87
C PRO A 560 -12.40 56.46 4.99
#